data_18ca9fe18d7d7c2a5456fe7f1d00a8b8
#
_entry.id   18ca9fe18d7d7c2a5456fe7f1d00a8b8
#
_cell.length_a   1.000
_cell.length_b   1.000
_cell.length_c   1.000
_cell.angle_alpha   90.00
_cell.angle_beta   90.00
_cell.angle_gamma   90.00
#
_symmetry.space_group_name_H-M   'P 1'
#
loop_
_entity.id
_entity.type
_entity.pdbx_description
1 polymer ?
#
loop_
_entity_poly.entity_id
_entity_poly.type
_entity_poly.pdbx_seq_one_letter_code
_entity_poly.pdbx_strand_id
1 'polypeptide(L)'
;METNKNIGAAECGDCNTCGKCGEEQNVTEQFDAAVRAAASVERDSYEKNLARQRKATLANDQRSDGQRETFSRNAVARRASAAVEGSLLNHEGLTLYTLIIYSENYAGLLNQITAVFTRRQVNIESLNVCSSSTPGVHKYTIPCYCRQEMAEMLCKQIEKKIDVLQANCFVDDEIFILETSLLKLSTPLVLANPEISRIVRRFDARIVEVNPTYTTVEKTGVTSDVLDHFNLLNELGCVLQFVRSGRIAITKSCIERLDQYIAKREEERDR
;
A
#
# COMPACT_ATOMS: atom_id res chain seq x y z
N MET A 1 -17.47 -26.55 33.83
CA MET A 1 -16.75 -27.18 34.94
C MET A 1 -15.55 -27.86 34.37
N GLU A 2 -14.39 -27.23 34.51
CA GLU A 2 -13.14 -27.91 34.83
C GLU A 2 -12.04 -26.86 34.90
N THR A 3 -11.41 -26.90 36.00
CA THR A 3 -10.55 -25.97 36.67
C THR A 3 -9.16 -25.92 36.06
N ASN A 4 -8.70 -24.72 35.73
CA ASN A 4 -7.32 -24.43 35.40
C ASN A 4 -6.49 -24.43 36.66
N LYS A 5 -5.67 -25.45 36.85
CA LYS A 5 -4.75 -25.57 37.99
C LYS A 5 -3.56 -24.63 37.79
N ASN A 6 -3.52 -23.61 38.64
CA ASN A 6 -2.31 -22.87 39.00
C ASN A 6 -1.24 -23.86 39.45
N ILE A 7 -0.13 -23.96 38.71
CA ILE A 7 1.07 -24.63 39.19
C ILE A 7 1.82 -23.61 40.04
N GLY A 8 1.85 -23.87 41.33
CA GLY A 8 2.40 -23.02 42.35
C GLY A 8 3.90 -22.74 42.17
N ALA A 9 4.24 -21.49 42.47
CA ALA A 9 5.62 -21.11 42.77
C ALA A 9 6.13 -21.95 43.95
N ALA A 10 7.12 -22.80 43.68
CA ALA A 10 7.87 -23.45 44.73
C ALA A 10 8.69 -22.37 45.44
N GLU A 11 8.44 -22.19 46.73
CA GLU A 11 9.24 -21.38 47.61
C GLU A 11 10.67 -21.97 47.65
N CYS A 12 11.59 -21.27 47.04
CA CYS A 12 13.01 -21.54 47.11
C CYS A 12 13.53 -20.83 48.36
N GLY A 13 13.67 -21.57 49.45
CA GLY A 13 14.37 -21.08 50.64
C GLY A 13 15.85 -20.89 50.31
N ASP A 14 16.42 -19.79 50.84
CA ASP A 14 17.83 -19.39 50.81
C ASP A 14 18.54 -19.41 49.45
N CYS A 15 18.39 -18.29 48.73
CA CYS A 15 18.95 -18.04 47.37
C CYS A 15 20.49 -17.83 47.33
N ASN A 16 21.22 -18.07 48.36
CA ASN A 16 22.68 -17.78 48.40
C ASN A 16 23.57 -18.95 47.93
N THR A 17 23.00 -20.06 47.49
CA THR A 17 23.79 -21.27 47.10
C THR A 17 23.41 -21.83 45.72
N CYS A 18 22.49 -21.23 45.00
CA CYS A 18 22.08 -21.73 43.67
C CYS A 18 22.66 -20.85 42.54
N GLY A 19 23.76 -21.26 41.92
CA GLY A 19 24.44 -20.56 40.83
C GLY A 19 23.57 -20.32 39.59
N LYS A 20 22.40 -20.93 39.46
CA LYS A 20 21.47 -20.73 38.33
C LYS A 20 20.66 -19.44 38.43
N CYS A 21 20.31 -18.97 39.62
CA CYS A 21 19.57 -17.71 39.78
C CYS A 21 20.43 -16.47 39.47
N GLY A 22 21.75 -16.57 39.66
CA GLY A 22 22.68 -15.50 39.32
C GLY A 22 22.89 -15.31 37.80
N GLU A 23 22.81 -16.41 37.04
CA GLU A 23 22.94 -16.36 35.59
C GLU A 23 21.68 -15.79 34.91
N GLU A 24 20.48 -16.15 35.40
CA GLU A 24 19.22 -15.60 34.88
C GLU A 24 19.07 -14.10 35.16
N GLN A 25 19.47 -13.63 36.35
CA GLN A 25 19.47 -12.20 36.69
C GLN A 25 20.46 -11.41 35.80
N ASN A 26 21.64 -11.98 35.53
CA ASN A 26 22.65 -11.33 34.68
C ASN A 26 22.21 -11.22 33.22
N VAL A 27 21.47 -12.21 32.71
CA VAL A 27 20.92 -12.15 31.32
C VAL A 27 19.81 -11.10 31.20
N THR A 28 18.95 -10.98 32.21
CA THR A 28 17.87 -9.99 32.24
C THR A 28 18.43 -8.56 32.33
N GLU A 29 19.42 -8.34 33.19
CA GLU A 29 20.10 -7.04 33.31
C GLU A 29 20.87 -6.66 32.02
N GLN A 30 21.52 -7.63 31.37
CA GLN A 30 22.18 -7.41 30.07
C GLN A 30 21.17 -7.08 28.95
N PHE A 31 20.02 -7.76 28.94
CA PHE A 31 18.96 -7.48 27.98
C PHE A 31 18.36 -6.10 28.20
N ASP A 32 18.05 -5.72 29.44
CA ASP A 32 17.55 -4.41 29.78
C ASP A 32 18.55 -3.29 29.48
N ALA A 33 19.84 -3.54 29.66
CA ALA A 33 20.90 -2.61 29.29
C ALA A 33 20.99 -2.45 27.77
N ALA A 34 20.87 -3.51 27.01
CA ALA A 34 20.85 -3.48 25.52
C ALA A 34 19.63 -2.72 24.99
N VAL A 35 18.44 -2.95 25.57
CA VAL A 35 17.20 -2.22 25.20
C VAL A 35 17.33 -0.72 25.52
N ARG A 36 17.91 -0.35 26.67
CA ARG A 36 18.16 1.07 27.01
C ARG A 36 19.19 1.70 26.07
N ALA A 37 20.23 0.97 25.70
CA ALA A 37 21.24 1.45 24.74
C ALA A 37 20.63 1.65 23.36
N ALA A 38 19.81 0.71 22.86
CA ALA A 38 19.10 0.86 21.59
C ALA A 38 18.15 2.06 21.59
N ALA A 39 17.38 2.25 22.67
CA ALA A 39 16.49 3.39 22.83
C ALA A 39 17.24 4.73 22.91
N SER A 40 18.48 4.76 23.43
CA SER A 40 19.30 5.98 23.46
C SER A 40 19.82 6.32 22.06
N VAL A 41 20.23 5.33 21.26
CA VAL A 41 20.67 5.54 19.86
C VAL A 41 19.54 6.05 18.98
N GLU A 42 18.33 5.52 19.16
CA GLU A 42 17.15 6.02 18.44
C GLU A 42 16.81 7.47 18.84
N ARG A 43 16.89 7.81 20.13
CA ARG A 43 16.68 9.17 20.62
C ARG A 43 17.70 10.14 20.05
N ASP A 44 18.99 9.79 20.06
CA ASP A 44 20.08 10.60 19.49
C ASP A 44 19.89 10.80 17.97
N SER A 45 19.45 9.76 17.27
CA SER A 45 19.14 9.82 15.84
C SER A 45 17.96 10.77 15.57
N TYR A 46 16.91 10.68 16.39
CA TYR A 46 15.73 11.55 16.31
C TYR A 46 16.11 13.01 16.58
N GLU A 47 16.87 13.29 17.63
CA GLU A 47 17.31 14.65 17.96
C GLU A 47 18.21 15.27 16.88
N LYS A 48 19.11 14.46 16.29
CA LYS A 48 19.94 14.91 15.16
C LYS A 48 19.09 15.25 13.92
N ASN A 49 18.07 14.45 13.64
CA ASN A 49 17.13 14.71 12.55
C ASN A 49 16.29 15.96 12.81
N LEU A 50 15.82 16.14 14.05
CA LEU A 50 15.08 17.33 14.48
C LEU A 50 15.94 18.60 14.38
N ALA A 51 17.21 18.51 14.79
CA ALA A 51 18.17 19.62 14.67
C ALA A 51 18.47 19.98 13.21
N ARG A 52 18.58 18.98 12.32
CA ARG A 52 18.70 19.19 10.85
C ARG A 52 17.46 19.87 10.27
N GLN A 53 16.27 19.43 10.67
CA GLN A 53 15.00 20.05 10.25
C GLN A 53 14.90 21.50 10.74
N ARG A 54 15.25 21.79 12.01
CA ARG A 54 15.29 23.15 12.55
C ARG A 54 16.27 24.06 11.81
N LYS A 55 17.47 23.56 11.49
CA LYS A 55 18.44 24.31 10.67
C LYS A 55 17.93 24.57 9.25
N ALA A 56 17.26 23.59 8.63
CA ALA A 56 16.65 23.76 7.31
C ALA A 56 15.50 24.77 7.34
N THR A 57 14.69 24.79 8.41
CA THR A 57 13.60 25.75 8.61
C THR A 57 14.15 27.16 8.82
N LEU A 58 15.19 27.32 9.67
CA LEU A 58 15.85 28.60 9.89
C LEU A 58 16.54 29.15 8.64
N ALA A 59 17.19 28.26 7.84
CA ALA A 59 17.80 28.65 6.56
C ALA A 59 16.72 29.06 5.52
N ASN A 60 15.53 28.48 5.60
CA ASN A 60 14.40 28.83 4.75
C ASN A 60 13.75 30.15 5.23
N ASP A 61 13.76 30.43 6.53
CA ASP A 61 13.27 31.67 7.12
C ASP A 61 14.13 32.88 6.78
N GLN A 62 15.38 32.68 6.40
CA GLN A 62 16.29 33.76 5.98
C GLN A 62 16.18 34.12 4.50
N ARG A 63 15.38 33.39 3.70
CA ARG A 63 15.13 33.71 2.29
C ARG A 63 14.02 34.75 2.15
N SER A 64 14.15 35.64 1.16
CA SER A 64 13.13 36.66 0.88
C SER A 64 11.78 35.99 0.53
N ASP A 65 10.66 36.58 0.92
CA ASP A 65 9.32 35.99 0.79
C ASP A 65 8.96 35.60 -0.65
N GLY A 66 9.43 36.34 -1.66
CA GLY A 66 9.23 35.99 -3.07
C GLY A 66 10.00 34.73 -3.55
N GLN A 67 11.11 34.37 -2.88
CA GLN A 67 11.86 33.15 -3.19
C GLN A 67 11.30 31.91 -2.46
N ARG A 68 10.60 32.12 -1.35
CA ARG A 68 9.95 31.03 -0.58
C ARG A 68 8.76 30.44 -1.34
N GLU A 69 7.90 31.31 -1.90
CA GLU A 69 6.69 30.87 -2.60
C GLU A 69 6.99 30.09 -3.89
N THR A 70 8.00 30.55 -4.65
CA THR A 70 8.31 29.93 -5.96
C THR A 70 9.02 28.59 -5.84
N PHE A 71 9.87 28.39 -4.83
CA PHE A 71 10.64 27.15 -4.71
C PHE A 71 9.84 25.97 -4.10
N SER A 72 8.97 26.26 -3.10
CA SER A 72 8.16 25.22 -2.46
C SER A 72 6.99 24.77 -3.34
N ARG A 73 6.22 25.72 -3.90
CA ARG A 73 5.07 25.44 -4.75
C ARG A 73 5.46 24.76 -6.06
N ASN A 74 6.53 25.23 -6.71
CA ASN A 74 6.95 24.69 -8.00
C ASN A 74 7.63 23.31 -7.91
N ALA A 75 8.33 23.00 -6.81
CA ALA A 75 8.98 21.69 -6.65
C ALA A 75 7.98 20.58 -6.29
N VAL A 76 6.99 20.86 -5.44
CA VAL A 76 5.95 19.90 -5.07
C VAL A 76 4.93 19.76 -6.21
N ALA A 77 4.49 20.88 -6.81
CA ALA A 77 3.59 20.84 -7.95
C ALA A 77 4.22 20.15 -9.17
N ARG A 78 5.51 20.38 -9.47
CA ARG A 78 6.21 19.67 -10.56
C ARG A 78 6.40 18.18 -10.28
N ARG A 79 6.61 17.76 -9.03
CA ARG A 79 6.69 16.33 -8.68
C ARG A 79 5.32 15.67 -8.72
N ALA A 80 4.27 16.36 -8.30
CA ALA A 80 2.91 15.86 -8.34
C ALA A 80 2.35 15.80 -9.78
N SER A 81 2.55 16.86 -10.57
CA SER A 81 2.15 16.86 -11.98
C SER A 81 2.97 15.85 -12.79
N ALA A 82 4.27 15.69 -12.55
CA ALA A 82 5.07 14.65 -13.19
C ALA A 82 4.64 13.22 -12.79
N ALA A 83 4.14 13.02 -11.59
CA ALA A 83 3.58 11.71 -11.19
C ALA A 83 2.20 11.46 -11.83
N VAL A 84 1.39 12.50 -12.02
CA VAL A 84 0.09 12.43 -12.70
C VAL A 84 0.30 12.39 -14.23
N GLU A 85 1.25 13.19 -14.77
CA GLU A 85 1.63 13.15 -16.19
C GLU A 85 2.34 11.85 -16.58
N GLY A 86 3.10 11.24 -15.69
CA GLY A 86 3.65 9.90 -15.89
C GLY A 86 2.57 8.80 -15.95
N SER A 87 1.41 9.03 -15.31
CA SER A 87 0.20 8.20 -15.46
C SER A 87 -0.62 8.59 -16.71
N LEU A 88 -0.37 9.74 -17.31
CA LEU A 88 -0.95 10.25 -18.57
C LEU A 88 -0.01 10.04 -19.76
N LEU A 89 0.85 9.01 -19.74
CA LEU A 89 1.52 8.54 -20.94
C LEU A 89 0.46 8.37 -22.02
N ASN A 90 0.68 8.97 -23.17
CA ASN A 90 -0.21 9.01 -24.33
C ASN A 90 -0.83 7.62 -24.58
N HIS A 91 -1.99 7.38 -24.00
CA HIS A 91 -2.77 6.15 -24.20
C HIS A 91 -3.72 6.29 -25.41
N GLU A 92 -3.38 7.18 -26.36
CA GLU A 92 -4.18 7.41 -27.57
C GLU A 92 -4.42 6.06 -28.29
N GLY A 93 -5.68 5.67 -28.33
CA GLY A 93 -6.13 4.42 -28.96
C GLY A 93 -5.89 3.15 -28.13
N LEU A 94 -5.52 3.27 -26.84
CA LEU A 94 -5.43 2.15 -25.91
C LEU A 94 -6.58 2.18 -24.90
N THR A 95 -7.09 1.00 -24.57
CA THR A 95 -8.13 0.82 -23.56
C THR A 95 -7.50 0.27 -22.28
N LEU A 96 -8.01 0.71 -21.13
CA LEU A 96 -7.61 0.17 -19.85
C LEU A 96 -8.30 -1.18 -19.63
N TYR A 97 -7.51 -2.26 -19.62
CA TYR A 97 -7.95 -3.59 -19.26
C TYR A 97 -7.46 -3.94 -17.87
N THR A 98 -8.30 -4.59 -17.09
CA THR A 98 -7.93 -5.16 -15.79
C THR A 98 -7.87 -6.67 -15.92
N LEU A 99 -6.68 -7.23 -15.80
CA LEU A 99 -6.51 -8.68 -15.78
C LEU A 99 -6.74 -9.19 -14.36
N ILE A 100 -7.66 -10.15 -14.23
CA ILE A 100 -7.90 -10.90 -12.99
C ILE A 100 -7.36 -12.31 -13.22
N ILE A 101 -6.36 -12.69 -12.41
CA ILE A 101 -5.66 -13.96 -12.53
C ILE A 101 -5.78 -14.69 -11.21
N TYR A 102 -6.10 -15.97 -11.27
CA TYR A 102 -6.10 -16.89 -10.14
C TYR A 102 -4.99 -17.93 -10.34
N SER A 103 -4.22 -18.16 -9.30
CA SER A 103 -3.11 -19.10 -9.34
C SER A 103 -2.92 -19.79 -8.00
N GLU A 104 -2.19 -20.88 -8.00
CA GLU A 104 -1.67 -21.45 -6.77
C GLU A 104 -0.70 -20.50 -6.08
N ASN A 105 -0.58 -20.61 -4.75
CA ASN A 105 0.37 -19.81 -3.97
C ASN A 105 1.78 -20.40 -4.06
N TYR A 106 2.50 -20.09 -5.13
CA TYR A 106 3.84 -20.58 -5.37
C TYR A 106 4.87 -19.45 -5.39
N ALA A 107 6.00 -19.66 -4.72
CA ALA A 107 7.11 -18.70 -4.75
C ALA A 107 7.66 -18.53 -6.18
N GLY A 108 7.78 -17.28 -6.63
CA GLY A 108 8.31 -16.95 -7.97
C GLY A 108 7.25 -16.87 -9.08
N LEU A 109 5.99 -17.25 -8.83
CA LEU A 109 4.94 -17.17 -9.85
C LEU A 109 4.64 -15.73 -10.28
N LEU A 110 4.65 -14.79 -9.33
CA LEU A 110 4.53 -13.36 -9.65
C LEU A 110 5.55 -12.92 -10.70
N ASN A 111 6.81 -13.37 -10.56
CA ASN A 111 7.86 -13.06 -11.53
C ASN A 111 7.56 -13.66 -12.92
N GLN A 112 7.00 -14.87 -12.96
CA GLN A 112 6.61 -15.50 -14.22
C GLN A 112 5.44 -14.77 -14.91
N ILE A 113 4.47 -14.27 -14.15
CA ILE A 113 3.35 -13.47 -14.66
C ILE A 113 3.85 -12.13 -15.19
N THR A 114 4.62 -11.38 -14.40
CA THR A 114 5.14 -10.07 -14.80
C THR A 114 6.10 -10.14 -16.00
N ALA A 115 6.84 -11.25 -16.14
CA ALA A 115 7.70 -11.49 -17.30
C ALA A 115 6.91 -11.58 -18.62
N VAL A 116 5.63 -11.97 -18.61
CA VAL A 116 4.77 -11.96 -19.81
C VAL A 116 4.53 -10.52 -20.27
N PHE A 117 4.23 -9.62 -19.35
CA PHE A 117 4.05 -8.18 -19.66
C PHE A 117 5.34 -7.56 -20.18
N THR A 118 6.47 -7.82 -19.52
CA THR A 118 7.79 -7.31 -19.94
C THR A 118 8.15 -7.76 -21.36
N ARG A 119 7.94 -9.02 -21.70
CA ARG A 119 8.21 -9.56 -23.07
C ARG A 119 7.34 -8.90 -24.14
N ARG A 120 6.16 -8.41 -23.77
CA ARG A 120 5.22 -7.74 -24.66
C ARG A 120 5.31 -6.21 -24.61
N GLN A 121 6.22 -5.69 -23.78
CA GLN A 121 6.40 -4.24 -23.57
C GLN A 121 5.10 -3.54 -23.15
N VAL A 122 4.28 -4.22 -22.33
CA VAL A 122 3.06 -3.65 -21.76
C VAL A 122 3.36 -3.20 -20.34
N ASN A 123 3.09 -1.94 -20.04
CA ASN A 123 3.25 -1.38 -18.70
C ASN A 123 2.12 -1.87 -17.79
N ILE A 124 2.49 -2.14 -16.53
CA ILE A 124 1.54 -2.45 -15.46
C ILE A 124 1.28 -1.16 -14.68
N GLU A 125 0.03 -0.71 -14.64
CA GLU A 125 -0.36 0.52 -13.93
C GLU A 125 -0.37 0.33 -12.40
N SER A 126 -0.85 -0.80 -11.96
CA SER A 126 -0.79 -1.22 -10.56
C SER A 126 -0.80 -2.75 -10.48
N LEU A 127 -0.39 -3.28 -9.34
CA LEU A 127 -0.36 -4.71 -9.09
C LEU A 127 -0.86 -4.96 -7.68
N ASN A 128 -2.00 -5.63 -7.58
CA ASN A 128 -2.52 -6.11 -6.32
C ASN A 128 -2.49 -7.64 -6.31
N VAL A 129 -1.95 -8.23 -5.25
CA VAL A 129 -1.89 -9.68 -5.05
C VAL A 129 -2.36 -10.00 -3.64
N CYS A 130 -3.35 -10.85 -3.52
CA CYS A 130 -3.88 -11.28 -2.23
C CYS A 130 -4.30 -12.75 -2.27
N SER A 131 -4.42 -13.37 -1.10
CA SER A 131 -5.08 -14.66 -0.97
C SER A 131 -6.54 -14.52 -1.35
N SER A 132 -7.05 -15.47 -2.13
CA SER A 132 -8.47 -15.53 -2.49
C SER A 132 -9.31 -16.13 -1.34
N SER A 133 -10.62 -16.20 -1.51
CA SER A 133 -11.52 -16.92 -0.62
C SER A 133 -11.24 -18.42 -0.59
N THR A 134 -10.69 -18.97 -1.68
CA THR A 134 -10.31 -20.38 -1.80
C THR A 134 -8.93 -20.60 -1.20
N PRO A 135 -8.76 -21.50 -0.20
CA PRO A 135 -7.45 -21.78 0.40
C PRO A 135 -6.41 -22.22 -0.62
N GLY A 136 -5.20 -21.68 -0.50
CA GLY A 136 -4.08 -21.99 -1.40
C GLY A 136 -4.11 -21.29 -2.75
N VAL A 137 -5.13 -20.49 -3.03
CA VAL A 137 -5.27 -19.73 -4.28
C VAL A 137 -4.99 -18.24 -4.05
N HIS A 138 -4.17 -17.66 -4.90
CA HIS A 138 -3.92 -16.22 -4.95
C HIS A 138 -4.67 -15.57 -6.11
N LYS A 139 -5.18 -14.36 -5.84
CA LYS A 139 -5.81 -13.49 -6.83
C LYS A 139 -4.89 -12.33 -7.15
N TYR A 140 -4.68 -12.10 -8.44
CA TYR A 140 -3.93 -10.93 -8.95
C TYR A 140 -4.91 -10.02 -9.66
N THR A 141 -4.79 -8.72 -9.42
CA THR A 141 -5.50 -7.67 -10.13
C THR A 141 -4.48 -6.76 -10.78
N ILE A 142 -4.40 -6.78 -12.11
CA ILE A 142 -3.35 -6.11 -12.89
C ILE A 142 -4.01 -5.26 -13.97
N PRO A 143 -4.20 -3.95 -13.76
CA PRO A 143 -4.63 -3.03 -14.79
C PRO A 143 -3.46 -2.67 -15.71
N CYS A 144 -3.73 -2.62 -17.01
CA CYS A 144 -2.78 -2.19 -18.03
C CYS A 144 -3.49 -1.56 -19.23
N TYR A 145 -2.85 -0.58 -19.86
CA TYR A 145 -3.32 0.01 -21.10
C TYR A 145 -2.81 -0.80 -22.28
N CYS A 146 -3.72 -1.36 -23.06
CA CYS A 146 -3.37 -2.09 -24.27
C CYS A 146 -4.55 -2.17 -25.24
N ARG A 147 -4.32 -2.76 -26.43
CA ARG A 147 -5.39 -3.12 -27.36
C ARG A 147 -6.06 -4.41 -26.90
N GLN A 148 -7.31 -4.62 -27.30
CA GLN A 148 -8.07 -5.82 -26.95
C GLN A 148 -7.34 -7.11 -27.29
N GLU A 149 -6.81 -7.22 -28.52
CA GLU A 149 -6.06 -8.39 -28.97
C GLU A 149 -4.85 -8.71 -28.09
N MET A 150 -4.19 -7.65 -27.57
CA MET A 150 -3.05 -7.80 -26.66
C MET A 150 -3.51 -8.28 -25.29
N ALA A 151 -4.61 -7.77 -24.75
CA ALA A 151 -5.17 -8.21 -23.48
C ALA A 151 -5.53 -9.70 -23.51
N GLU A 152 -6.23 -10.15 -24.57
CA GLU A 152 -6.56 -11.55 -24.76
C GLU A 152 -5.31 -12.43 -24.92
N MET A 153 -4.29 -11.94 -25.64
CA MET A 153 -3.02 -12.64 -25.81
C MET A 153 -2.27 -12.80 -24.50
N LEU A 154 -2.25 -11.75 -23.66
CA LEU A 154 -1.64 -11.80 -22.32
C LEU A 154 -2.32 -12.87 -21.47
N CYS A 155 -3.66 -12.90 -21.42
CA CYS A 155 -4.41 -13.90 -20.66
C CYS A 155 -4.05 -15.31 -21.14
N LYS A 156 -4.12 -15.58 -22.44
CA LYS A 156 -3.77 -16.90 -23.01
C LYS A 156 -2.33 -17.32 -22.73
N GLN A 157 -1.38 -16.37 -22.66
CA GLN A 157 0.01 -16.69 -22.33
C GLN A 157 0.22 -16.94 -20.84
N ILE A 158 -0.53 -16.25 -19.99
CA ILE A 158 -0.49 -16.44 -18.55
C ILE A 158 -1.12 -17.78 -18.18
N GLU A 159 -2.25 -18.14 -18.77
CA GLU A 159 -2.93 -19.44 -18.57
C GLU A 159 -2.10 -20.65 -18.97
N LYS A 160 -1.12 -20.48 -19.87
CA LYS A 160 -0.18 -21.55 -20.22
C LYS A 160 0.81 -21.89 -19.10
N LYS A 161 0.86 -21.09 -18.02
CA LYS A 161 1.68 -21.42 -16.84
C LYS A 161 0.99 -22.50 -16.03
N ILE A 162 1.74 -23.51 -15.61
CA ILE A 162 1.21 -24.70 -14.93
C ILE A 162 0.45 -24.34 -13.66
N ASP A 163 0.97 -23.38 -12.90
CA ASP A 163 0.43 -23.00 -11.60
C ASP A 163 -0.67 -21.91 -11.70
N VAL A 164 -1.05 -21.49 -12.91
CA VAL A 164 -2.15 -20.56 -13.16
C VAL A 164 -3.43 -21.32 -13.40
N LEU A 165 -4.44 -21.04 -12.58
CA LEU A 165 -5.75 -21.68 -12.69
C LEU A 165 -6.59 -21.01 -13.77
N GLN A 166 -6.64 -19.67 -13.77
CA GLN A 166 -7.46 -18.90 -14.70
C GLN A 166 -6.88 -17.49 -14.87
N ALA A 167 -6.99 -16.93 -16.08
CA ALA A 167 -6.69 -15.53 -16.36
C ALA A 167 -7.75 -14.93 -17.29
N ASN A 168 -8.40 -13.84 -16.87
CA ASN A 168 -9.39 -13.14 -17.67
C ASN A 168 -9.04 -11.65 -17.73
N CYS A 169 -9.39 -11.00 -18.83
CA CYS A 169 -9.31 -9.55 -18.97
C CYS A 169 -10.73 -8.96 -19.02
N PHE A 170 -10.88 -7.80 -18.39
CA PHE A 170 -12.13 -7.09 -18.27
C PHE A 170 -11.94 -5.61 -18.55
N VAL A 171 -12.95 -4.97 -19.09
CA VAL A 171 -13.07 -3.51 -19.15
C VAL A 171 -13.77 -3.00 -17.88
N ASP A 172 -13.63 -1.70 -17.57
CA ASP A 172 -14.16 -1.11 -16.34
C ASP A 172 -15.70 -1.26 -16.21
N ASP A 173 -16.44 -1.39 -17.33
CA ASP A 173 -17.89 -1.62 -17.34
C ASP A 173 -18.29 -3.02 -16.86
N GLU A 174 -17.42 -4.01 -16.95
CA GLU A 174 -17.68 -5.41 -16.59
C GLU A 174 -17.34 -5.74 -15.14
N ILE A 175 -16.60 -4.85 -14.48
CA ILE A 175 -16.09 -5.06 -13.13
C ILE A 175 -16.45 -3.90 -12.21
N PHE A 176 -16.51 -4.19 -10.90
CA PHE A 176 -16.57 -3.17 -9.87
C PHE A 176 -15.17 -2.96 -9.31
N ILE A 177 -14.72 -1.71 -9.31
CA ILE A 177 -13.33 -1.35 -8.97
C ILE A 177 -13.36 -0.38 -7.80
N LEU A 178 -12.48 -0.63 -6.84
CA LEU A 178 -12.15 0.31 -5.78
C LEU A 178 -10.62 0.40 -5.61
N GLU A 179 -10.18 1.54 -5.10
CA GLU A 179 -8.82 1.70 -4.56
C GLU A 179 -8.87 2.59 -3.32
N THR A 180 -7.86 2.43 -2.47
CA THR A 180 -7.67 3.26 -1.28
C THR A 180 -6.45 4.14 -1.48
N SER A 181 -6.56 5.39 -1.06
CA SER A 181 -5.43 6.32 -1.02
C SER A 181 -5.19 6.85 0.39
N LEU A 182 -3.94 7.16 0.67
CA LEU A 182 -3.53 7.89 1.84
C LEU A 182 -2.89 9.21 1.39
N LEU A 183 -3.40 10.31 1.91
CA LEU A 183 -2.86 11.64 1.71
C LEU A 183 -2.30 12.15 3.03
N LYS A 184 -1.08 12.66 2.97
CA LYS A 184 -0.44 13.37 4.07
C LYS A 184 -0.52 14.85 3.77
N LEU A 185 -1.26 15.59 4.60
CA LEU A 185 -1.51 17.02 4.45
C LEU A 185 -0.75 17.81 5.51
N SER A 186 -0.41 19.06 5.22
CA SER A 186 0.17 19.97 6.21
C SER A 186 -0.88 20.41 7.22
N THR A 187 -0.76 20.03 8.49
CA THR A 187 -1.71 20.42 9.56
C THR A 187 -1.87 21.94 9.71
N PRO A 188 -0.80 22.75 9.70
CA PRO A 188 -0.96 24.20 9.75
C PRO A 188 -1.83 24.76 8.63
N LEU A 189 -1.72 24.22 7.39
CA LEU A 189 -2.55 24.63 6.26
C LEU A 189 -3.98 24.13 6.39
N VAL A 190 -4.19 22.91 6.88
CA VAL A 190 -5.53 22.36 7.15
C VAL A 190 -6.29 23.21 8.17
N LEU A 191 -5.61 23.72 9.19
CA LEU A 191 -6.21 24.59 10.21
C LEU A 191 -6.44 26.02 9.70
N ALA A 192 -5.54 26.54 8.87
CA ALA A 192 -5.63 27.90 8.34
C ALA A 192 -6.67 28.04 7.21
N ASN A 193 -6.91 26.98 6.44
CA ASN A 193 -7.81 27.02 5.29
C ASN A 193 -9.01 26.06 5.46
N PRO A 194 -10.21 26.57 5.77
CA PRO A 194 -11.40 25.77 5.96
C PRO A 194 -11.87 25.04 4.66
N GLU A 195 -11.41 25.49 3.49
CA GLU A 195 -11.72 24.83 2.21
C GLU A 195 -11.15 23.41 2.15
N ILE A 196 -9.96 23.17 2.72
CA ILE A 196 -9.36 21.86 2.80
C ILE A 196 -10.29 20.88 3.54
N SER A 197 -10.83 21.32 4.68
CA SER A 197 -11.77 20.50 5.46
C SER A 197 -13.12 20.28 4.75
N ARG A 198 -13.54 21.20 3.88
CA ARG A 198 -14.73 21.03 3.03
C ARG A 198 -14.48 19.99 1.95
N ILE A 199 -13.32 20.02 1.27
CA ILE A 199 -12.94 19.04 0.25
C ILE A 199 -12.88 17.65 0.88
N VAL A 200 -12.22 17.48 2.03
CA VAL A 200 -12.15 16.19 2.74
C VAL A 200 -13.55 15.63 3.00
N ARG A 201 -14.48 16.45 3.50
CA ARG A 201 -15.86 16.01 3.74
C ARG A 201 -16.65 15.76 2.45
N ARG A 202 -16.46 16.60 1.42
CA ARG A 202 -17.16 16.45 0.11
C ARG A 202 -16.86 15.11 -0.56
N PHE A 203 -15.61 14.65 -0.42
CA PHE A 203 -15.18 13.37 -0.98
C PHE A 203 -15.39 12.20 -0.03
N ASP A 204 -16.05 12.41 1.11
CA ASP A 204 -16.27 11.38 2.13
C ASP A 204 -14.95 10.74 2.59
N ALA A 205 -13.89 11.56 2.66
CA ALA A 205 -12.58 11.14 3.08
C ALA A 205 -12.47 11.20 4.60
N ARG A 206 -11.75 10.25 5.19
CA ARG A 206 -11.62 10.09 6.63
C ARG A 206 -10.26 10.56 7.12
N ILE A 207 -10.25 11.39 8.16
CA ILE A 207 -9.03 11.73 8.88
C ILE A 207 -8.64 10.53 9.75
N VAL A 208 -7.46 9.96 9.51
CA VAL A 208 -6.94 8.78 10.21
C VAL A 208 -6.06 9.19 11.39
N GLU A 209 -5.21 10.21 11.16
CA GLU A 209 -4.23 10.67 12.15
C GLU A 209 -4.04 12.17 12.04
N VAL A 210 -3.89 12.83 13.18
CA VAL A 210 -3.59 14.26 13.26
C VAL A 210 -2.37 14.48 14.15
N ASN A 211 -1.33 15.06 13.58
CA ASN A 211 -0.12 15.49 14.27
C ASN A 211 0.06 17.01 14.11
N PRO A 212 0.85 17.69 14.96
CA PRO A 212 1.09 19.13 14.84
C PRO A 212 1.66 19.56 13.48
N THR A 213 2.38 18.66 12.79
CA THR A 213 3.04 18.94 11.52
C THR A 213 2.29 18.40 10.31
N TYR A 214 1.59 17.27 10.46
CA TYR A 214 0.84 16.66 9.36
C TYR A 214 -0.48 16.04 9.83
N THR A 215 -1.39 15.92 8.89
CA THR A 215 -2.67 15.21 9.04
C THR A 215 -2.75 14.15 7.95
N THR A 216 -3.04 12.91 8.32
CA THR A 216 -3.23 11.81 7.37
C THR A 216 -4.71 11.62 7.09
N VAL A 217 -5.05 11.63 5.80
CA VAL A 217 -6.42 11.45 5.30
C VAL A 217 -6.47 10.22 4.42
N GLU A 218 -7.46 9.36 4.65
CA GLU A 218 -7.78 8.19 3.85
C GLU A 218 -8.98 8.48 2.94
N LYS A 219 -8.89 8.06 1.68
CA LYS A 219 -10.01 8.06 0.74
C LYS A 219 -10.07 6.72 0.02
N THR A 220 -11.22 6.06 0.11
CA THR A 220 -11.53 4.87 -0.67
C THR A 220 -12.61 5.23 -1.69
N GLY A 221 -12.45 4.78 -2.93
CA GLY A 221 -13.39 5.06 -4.01
C GLY A 221 -12.92 4.54 -5.36
N VAL A 222 -13.63 4.93 -6.41
CA VAL A 222 -13.16 4.69 -7.78
C VAL A 222 -11.95 5.56 -8.10
N THR A 223 -11.15 5.13 -9.05
CA THR A 223 -9.88 5.81 -9.39
C THR A 223 -10.06 7.29 -9.70
N SER A 224 -11.14 7.68 -10.42
CA SER A 224 -11.45 9.09 -10.73
C SER A 224 -11.62 9.92 -9.46
N ASP A 225 -12.47 9.45 -8.51
CA ASP A 225 -12.75 10.19 -7.28
C ASP A 225 -11.52 10.35 -6.41
N VAL A 226 -10.65 9.32 -6.38
CA VAL A 226 -9.38 9.36 -5.64
C VAL A 226 -8.43 10.39 -6.24
N LEU A 227 -8.33 10.45 -7.57
CA LEU A 227 -7.49 11.42 -8.28
C LEU A 227 -8.04 12.83 -8.17
N ASP A 228 -9.36 13.04 -8.31
CA ASP A 228 -10.00 14.34 -8.18
C ASP A 228 -9.82 14.91 -6.77
N HIS A 229 -9.97 14.06 -5.73
CA HIS A 229 -9.68 14.43 -4.35
C HIS A 229 -8.23 14.89 -4.18
N PHE A 230 -7.27 14.13 -4.73
CA PHE A 230 -5.86 14.50 -4.70
C PHE A 230 -5.60 15.81 -5.44
N ASN A 231 -6.12 15.98 -6.66
CA ASN A 231 -5.88 17.15 -7.51
C ASN A 231 -6.35 18.43 -6.83
N LEU A 232 -7.59 18.44 -6.29
CA LEU A 232 -8.14 19.60 -5.59
C LEU A 232 -7.33 19.98 -4.35
N LEU A 233 -6.86 19.01 -3.56
CA LEU A 233 -6.02 19.31 -2.40
C LEU A 233 -4.60 19.73 -2.81
N ASN A 234 -4.09 19.20 -3.92
CA ASN A 234 -2.79 19.56 -4.44
C ASN A 234 -2.76 21.00 -4.99
N GLU A 235 -3.85 21.45 -5.63
CA GLU A 235 -4.03 22.84 -6.07
C GLU A 235 -3.96 23.82 -4.90
N LEU A 236 -4.45 23.45 -3.72
CA LEU A 236 -4.34 24.24 -2.50
C LEU A 236 -2.93 24.20 -1.86
N GLY A 237 -2.01 23.39 -2.42
CA GLY A 237 -0.63 23.29 -1.97
C GLY A 237 -0.45 22.67 -0.60
N CYS A 238 -1.46 21.96 -0.08
CA CYS A 238 -1.42 21.38 1.27
C CYS A 238 -0.91 19.92 1.29
N VAL A 239 -0.75 19.27 0.13
CA VAL A 239 -0.34 17.87 0.04
C VAL A 239 1.17 17.73 0.24
N LEU A 240 1.57 16.91 1.21
CA LEU A 240 2.97 16.57 1.48
C LEU A 240 3.36 15.23 0.83
N GLN A 241 2.44 14.27 0.82
CA GLN A 241 2.66 12.95 0.24
C GLN A 241 1.32 12.33 -0.21
N PHE A 242 1.36 11.58 -1.30
CA PHE A 242 0.23 10.84 -1.82
C PHE A 242 0.63 9.41 -2.17
N VAL A 243 -0.15 8.43 -1.73
CA VAL A 243 0.07 7.00 -1.98
C VAL A 243 -1.27 6.34 -2.27
N ARG A 244 -1.29 5.38 -3.20
CA ARG A 244 -2.46 4.57 -3.56
C ARG A 244 -2.16 3.08 -3.40
N SER A 245 -3.19 2.31 -3.05
CA SER A 245 -3.09 0.84 -2.96
C SER A 245 -3.02 0.16 -4.34
N GLY A 246 -3.41 0.86 -5.40
CA GLY A 246 -3.78 0.24 -6.67
C GLY A 246 -5.20 -0.32 -6.63
N ARG A 247 -5.68 -0.79 -7.77
CA ARG A 247 -7.05 -1.26 -7.96
C ARG A 247 -7.27 -2.63 -7.36
N ILE A 248 -8.36 -2.80 -6.63
CA ILE A 248 -8.99 -4.09 -6.34
C ILE A 248 -10.25 -4.19 -7.18
N ALA A 249 -10.54 -5.38 -7.70
CA ALA A 249 -11.66 -5.57 -8.63
C ALA A 249 -12.43 -6.85 -8.33
N ILE A 250 -13.76 -6.76 -8.50
CA ILE A 250 -14.66 -7.91 -8.54
C ILE A 250 -15.49 -7.85 -9.82
N THR A 251 -15.86 -9.00 -10.37
CA THR A 251 -16.72 -9.07 -11.54
C THR A 251 -18.17 -8.70 -11.17
N LYS A 252 -18.88 -8.02 -12.06
CA LYS A 252 -20.31 -7.74 -11.91
C LYS A 252 -21.20 -8.96 -12.14
N SER A 253 -20.60 -10.10 -12.52
CA SER A 253 -21.29 -11.37 -12.71
C SER A 253 -21.75 -11.96 -11.36
N CYS A 254 -22.93 -12.56 -11.33
CA CYS A 254 -23.46 -13.25 -10.13
C CYS A 254 -22.69 -14.52 -9.75
N ILE A 255 -21.84 -15.03 -10.63
CA ILE A 255 -21.16 -16.32 -10.48
C ILE A 255 -19.66 -16.06 -10.42
N GLU A 256 -19.02 -16.40 -9.32
CA GLU A 256 -17.58 -16.53 -9.26
C GLU A 256 -17.20 -17.84 -9.96
N ARG A 257 -16.61 -17.73 -11.15
CA ARG A 257 -16.32 -18.88 -12.03
C ARG A 257 -15.20 -19.77 -11.51
N LEU A 258 -14.48 -19.36 -10.48
CA LEU A 258 -13.32 -20.08 -9.96
C LEU A 258 -13.69 -21.45 -9.41
N ASP A 259 -14.72 -21.54 -8.57
CA ASP A 259 -15.15 -22.82 -7.96
C ASP A 259 -15.65 -23.80 -9.02
N GLN A 260 -16.38 -23.30 -10.01
CA GLN A 260 -16.83 -24.11 -11.15
C GLN A 260 -15.66 -24.59 -12.02
N TYR A 261 -14.66 -23.75 -12.21
CA TYR A 261 -13.47 -24.09 -12.96
C TYR A 261 -12.63 -25.14 -12.24
N ILE A 262 -12.47 -25.03 -10.93
CA ILE A 262 -11.75 -26.01 -10.10
C ILE A 262 -12.48 -27.36 -10.15
N ALA A 263 -13.78 -27.37 -9.91
CA ALA A 263 -14.60 -28.58 -9.96
C ALA A 263 -14.49 -29.29 -11.32
N LYS A 264 -14.56 -28.53 -12.42
CA LYS A 264 -14.41 -29.07 -13.77
C LYS A 264 -13.03 -29.68 -14.00
N ARG A 265 -11.95 -29.04 -13.52
CA ARG A 265 -10.59 -29.58 -13.63
C ARG A 265 -10.36 -30.84 -12.78
N GLU A 266 -10.99 -30.91 -11.62
CA GLU A 266 -10.97 -32.12 -10.78
C GLU A 266 -11.66 -33.27 -11.48
N GLU A 267 -12.83 -33.05 -12.10
CA GLU A 267 -13.52 -34.04 -12.89
C GLU A 267 -12.71 -34.53 -14.13
N GLU A 268 -11.99 -33.61 -14.78
CA GLU A 268 -11.13 -33.93 -15.93
C GLU A 268 -9.87 -34.72 -15.51
N ARG A 269 -9.37 -34.53 -14.31
CA ARG A 269 -8.21 -35.26 -13.78
C ARG A 269 -8.56 -36.66 -13.30
N ASP A 270 -9.79 -36.89 -12.87
CA ASP A 270 -10.28 -38.19 -12.39
C ASP A 270 -10.77 -39.09 -13.51
N ARG A 271 -10.73 -38.62 -14.76
CA ARG A 271 -11.01 -39.39 -16.00
C ARG A 271 -9.73 -39.90 -16.67
#